data_60bcb70275c662bcb5d781efa3bdcad9
#
_entry.id   60bcb70275c662bcb5d781efa3bdcad9
#
_cell.length_a   1.000
_cell.length_b   1.000
_cell.length_c   1.000
_cell.angle_alpha   90.00
_cell.angle_beta   90.00
_cell.angle_gamma   90.00
#
_symmetry.space_group_name_H-M   'P 1'
#
loop_
_entity.id
_entity.type
_entity.pdbx_description
1 polymer ?
#
loop_
_entity_poly.entity_id
_entity_poly.type
_entity_poly.pdbx_seq_one_letter_code
_entity_poly.pdbx_strand_id
1 'polypeptide(L)'
;VTQKAIAFTQGMQSRGVLATAKHFPGHGDTSSDSHHTLPVVNFDMNRLYSTELYPYKKVFDAGITSVMTAHLSVPSIEPNDRLPSSLSKNVVTNLLLEKLGFLGLVVTDGLNMKGASGYATSAEINLAAIQAGNDLLLIPQEIPATVKLIKKAIQLKSLTEERITFSVKKILRAKYWAGLHKYRPIIIENIQNDLNTIEDSLLHRELVKNSLTVIKDQSGDVPIRDLEKRKIAYVQLGDASGNYFVNMLQNYTQVDVISSKNLEGIIKKLQPYNLVIIGFHKLNSNPWKSYKFSNKELVWLREIARAKEVVLDVFTSPYSLLQVKKIKNIEAIVVSYQNSKVAQELSAQLIFGAFG
;
A
#
# COMPACT_ATOMS: atom_id res chain seq x y z
N VAL A 1 0.24 8.20 8.76
CA VAL A 1 -0.82 7.40 8.12
C VAL A 1 -2.16 8.14 8.22
N THR A 2 -2.64 8.48 9.42
CA THR A 2 -3.98 9.03 9.66
C THR A 2 -4.29 10.29 8.86
N GLN A 3 -3.42 11.30 8.85
CA GLN A 3 -3.60 12.53 8.08
C GLN A 3 -3.75 12.28 6.58
N LYS A 4 -2.93 11.38 6.02
CA LYS A 4 -3.01 10.97 4.62
C LYS A 4 -4.32 10.24 4.31
N ALA A 5 -4.78 9.36 5.22
CA ALA A 5 -6.05 8.66 5.07
C ALA A 5 -7.24 9.63 5.10
N ILE A 6 -7.23 10.63 5.97
CA ILE A 6 -8.27 11.68 6.03
C ILE A 6 -8.29 12.48 4.73
N ALA A 7 -7.13 12.99 4.27
CA ALA A 7 -7.05 13.76 3.03
C ALA A 7 -7.53 12.96 1.81
N PHE A 8 -7.13 11.68 1.72
CA PHE A 8 -7.59 10.78 0.65
C PHE A 8 -9.10 10.55 0.69
N THR A 9 -9.66 10.28 1.89
CA THR A 9 -11.10 10.14 2.11
C THR A 9 -11.87 11.37 1.65
N GLN A 10 -11.44 12.54 2.10
CA GLN A 10 -12.07 13.82 1.74
C GLN A 10 -12.00 14.08 0.23
N GLY A 11 -10.84 13.83 -0.38
CA GLY A 11 -10.66 13.96 -1.83
C GLY A 11 -11.61 13.08 -2.63
N MET A 12 -11.71 11.78 -2.31
CA MET A 12 -12.65 10.85 -2.97
C MET A 12 -14.11 11.29 -2.76
N GLN A 13 -14.49 11.55 -1.52
CA GLN A 13 -15.88 11.84 -1.18
C GLN A 13 -16.35 13.19 -1.72
N SER A 14 -15.47 14.18 -1.89
CA SER A 14 -15.79 15.46 -2.52
C SER A 14 -16.19 15.32 -4.00
N ARG A 15 -15.86 14.17 -4.61
CA ARG A 15 -16.24 13.84 -6.00
C ARG A 15 -17.36 12.79 -6.09
N GLY A 16 -18.09 12.53 -5.00
CA GLY A 16 -19.19 11.57 -4.98
C GLY A 16 -18.76 10.11 -4.98
N VAL A 17 -17.50 9.81 -4.65
CA VAL A 17 -16.98 8.44 -4.54
C VAL A 17 -16.94 8.02 -3.08
N LEU A 18 -17.61 6.92 -2.74
CA LEU A 18 -17.59 6.35 -1.38
C LEU A 18 -16.16 5.84 -1.04
N ALA A 19 -15.61 6.34 0.07
CA ALA A 19 -14.33 5.85 0.58
C ALA A 19 -14.52 4.73 1.61
N THR A 20 -13.64 3.74 1.59
CA THR A 20 -13.69 2.59 2.51
C THR A 20 -12.37 2.43 3.26
N ALA A 21 -12.41 2.53 4.60
CA ALA A 21 -11.26 2.20 5.44
C ALA A 21 -11.13 0.68 5.60
N LYS A 22 -9.91 0.15 5.39
CA LYS A 22 -9.66 -1.29 5.44
C LYS A 22 -8.24 -1.64 5.89
N HIS A 23 -8.07 -2.81 6.47
CA HIS A 23 -9.07 -3.83 6.83
C HIS A 23 -9.26 -3.81 8.34
N PHE A 24 -10.50 -3.59 8.80
CA PHE A 24 -10.82 -3.50 10.25
C PHE A 24 -10.78 -4.88 10.91
N PRO A 25 -10.23 -5.03 12.14
CA PRO A 25 -9.77 -3.98 13.07
C PRO A 25 -8.31 -3.54 12.89
N GLY A 26 -7.58 -4.04 11.89
CA GLY A 26 -6.20 -3.67 11.56
C GLY A 26 -5.40 -4.88 11.10
N HIS A 27 -4.98 -4.89 9.81
CA HIS A 27 -4.24 -5.98 9.16
C HIS A 27 -2.79 -5.59 8.83
N GLY A 28 -2.29 -4.47 9.37
CA GLY A 28 -0.99 -3.93 8.99
C GLY A 28 0.21 -4.62 9.64
N ASP A 29 0.03 -5.26 10.79
CA ASP A 29 1.10 -5.91 11.56
C ASP A 29 0.81 -7.41 11.74
N THR A 30 0.62 -8.11 10.62
CA THR A 30 0.39 -9.54 10.55
C THR A 30 1.48 -10.21 9.70
N SER A 31 1.85 -11.44 10.05
CA SER A 31 2.90 -12.21 9.38
C SER A 31 2.39 -13.11 8.24
N SER A 32 1.07 -13.22 8.05
CA SER A 32 0.44 -14.08 7.06
C SER A 32 -0.66 -13.37 6.28
N ASP A 33 -0.97 -13.92 5.10
CA ASP A 33 -1.95 -13.38 4.17
C ASP A 33 -3.32 -14.05 4.37
N SER A 34 -4.37 -13.25 4.54
CA SER A 34 -5.75 -13.71 4.70
C SER A 34 -6.34 -14.42 3.47
N HIS A 35 -5.72 -14.30 2.31
CA HIS A 35 -6.06 -15.10 1.13
C HIS A 35 -5.72 -16.59 1.30
N HIS A 36 -4.79 -16.93 2.18
CA HIS A 36 -4.29 -18.29 2.34
C HIS A 36 -4.56 -18.91 3.72
N THR A 37 -4.70 -18.08 4.75
CA THR A 37 -4.86 -18.50 6.15
C THR A 37 -5.79 -17.56 6.90
N LEU A 38 -6.03 -17.81 8.19
CA LEU A 38 -6.63 -16.87 9.14
C LEU A 38 -5.48 -16.21 9.94
N PRO A 39 -5.04 -14.99 9.57
CA PRO A 39 -3.94 -14.32 10.27
C PRO A 39 -4.33 -13.96 11.69
N VAL A 40 -3.37 -14.02 12.61
CA VAL A 40 -3.59 -13.72 14.04
C VAL A 40 -3.01 -12.35 14.36
N VAL A 41 -3.82 -11.51 14.99
CA VAL A 41 -3.43 -10.23 15.60
C VAL A 41 -3.38 -10.44 17.12
N ASN A 42 -2.19 -10.80 17.61
CA ASN A 42 -1.99 -11.17 19.01
C ASN A 42 -1.51 -9.98 19.86
N PHE A 43 -2.30 -8.91 19.88
CA PHE A 43 -2.05 -7.73 20.68
C PHE A 43 -3.13 -7.54 21.74
N ASP A 44 -2.77 -6.91 22.85
CA ASP A 44 -3.73 -6.50 23.87
C ASP A 44 -4.57 -5.29 23.42
N MET A 45 -5.64 -4.99 24.14
CA MET A 45 -6.54 -3.90 23.81
C MET A 45 -5.88 -2.51 23.85
N ASN A 46 -4.87 -2.30 24.71
CA ASN A 46 -4.18 -1.02 24.80
C ASN A 46 -3.39 -0.75 23.52
N ARG A 47 -2.65 -1.78 23.03
CA ARG A 47 -1.95 -1.71 21.77
C ARG A 47 -2.92 -1.51 20.60
N LEU A 48 -4.02 -2.25 20.55
CA LEU A 48 -5.02 -2.09 19.49
C LEU A 48 -5.57 -0.67 19.44
N TYR A 49 -5.93 -0.08 20.58
CA TYR A 49 -6.43 1.30 20.62
C TYR A 49 -5.40 2.34 20.25
N SER A 50 -4.14 2.15 20.65
CA SER A 50 -3.09 3.12 20.39
C SER A 50 -2.55 3.10 18.98
N THR A 51 -2.67 1.99 18.28
CA THR A 51 -2.03 1.77 16.97
C THR A 51 -3.05 1.41 15.89
N GLU A 52 -3.68 0.24 15.98
CA GLU A 52 -4.53 -0.31 14.91
C GLU A 52 -5.86 0.46 14.79
N LEU A 53 -6.52 0.75 15.90
CA LEU A 53 -7.83 1.41 15.95
C LEU A 53 -7.73 2.94 15.90
N TYR A 54 -6.59 3.52 16.26
CA TYR A 54 -6.40 4.98 16.28
C TYR A 54 -6.72 5.65 14.92
N PRO A 55 -6.20 5.16 13.78
CA PRO A 55 -6.55 5.74 12.48
C PRO A 55 -8.05 5.64 12.17
N TYR A 56 -8.69 4.52 12.52
CA TYR A 56 -10.14 4.35 12.28
C TYR A 56 -10.96 5.39 12.99
N LYS A 57 -10.72 5.60 14.29
CA LYS A 57 -11.42 6.62 15.05
C LYS A 57 -11.31 7.99 14.39
N LYS A 58 -10.13 8.36 13.93
CA LYS A 58 -9.89 9.65 13.29
C LYS A 58 -10.55 9.80 11.91
N VAL A 59 -10.58 8.74 11.10
CA VAL A 59 -11.28 8.79 9.81
C VAL A 59 -12.81 8.71 9.98
N PHE A 60 -13.32 8.14 11.09
CA PHE A 60 -14.74 8.20 11.45
C PHE A 60 -15.16 9.63 11.78
N ASP A 61 -14.36 10.33 12.61
CA ASP A 61 -14.55 11.74 12.93
C ASP A 61 -14.52 12.61 11.64
N ALA A 62 -13.74 12.21 10.63
CA ALA A 62 -13.66 12.88 9.33
C ALA A 62 -14.77 12.49 8.34
N GLY A 63 -15.70 11.62 8.73
CA GLY A 63 -16.90 11.27 7.96
C GLY A 63 -16.69 10.24 6.87
N ILE A 64 -15.79 9.28 7.03
CA ILE A 64 -15.63 8.17 6.06
C ILE A 64 -16.93 7.38 5.91
N THR A 65 -17.26 7.03 4.67
CA THR A 65 -18.57 6.45 4.34
C THR A 65 -18.65 4.94 4.57
N SER A 66 -17.54 4.22 4.53
CA SER A 66 -17.59 2.77 4.73
C SER A 66 -16.34 2.19 5.41
N VAL A 67 -16.51 0.99 5.98
CA VAL A 67 -15.44 0.17 6.58
C VAL A 67 -15.53 -1.24 6.05
N MET A 68 -14.39 -1.82 5.67
CA MET A 68 -14.29 -3.24 5.32
C MET A 68 -13.73 -4.03 6.49
N THR A 69 -14.48 -5.06 6.92
CA THR A 69 -14.07 -5.98 7.98
C THR A 69 -13.16 -7.08 7.43
N ALA A 70 -12.05 -7.34 8.10
CA ALA A 70 -11.07 -8.34 7.74
C ALA A 70 -11.44 -9.75 8.17
N HIS A 71 -10.78 -10.75 7.60
CA HIS A 71 -10.78 -12.12 8.11
C HIS A 71 -9.51 -12.34 8.96
N LEU A 72 -9.60 -11.99 10.25
CA LEU A 72 -8.51 -12.07 11.22
C LEU A 72 -8.97 -12.79 12.48
N SER A 73 -8.06 -13.52 13.13
CA SER A 73 -8.22 -13.93 14.54
C SER A 73 -7.67 -12.82 15.43
N VAL A 74 -8.49 -12.31 16.35
CA VAL A 74 -8.12 -11.23 17.29
C VAL A 74 -8.52 -11.65 18.70
N PRO A 75 -7.74 -12.49 19.39
CA PRO A 75 -8.11 -13.13 20.66
C PRO A 75 -8.48 -12.16 21.79
N SER A 76 -7.92 -10.95 21.76
CA SER A 76 -8.25 -9.91 22.76
C SER A 76 -9.67 -9.32 22.61
N ILE A 77 -10.34 -9.54 21.46
CA ILE A 77 -11.71 -9.07 21.20
C ILE A 77 -12.67 -10.27 21.08
N GLU A 78 -12.25 -11.30 20.36
CA GLU A 78 -13.02 -12.53 20.09
C GLU A 78 -12.26 -13.73 20.64
N PRO A 79 -12.71 -14.31 21.77
CA PRO A 79 -12.06 -15.46 22.39
C PRO A 79 -12.03 -16.73 21.54
N ASN A 80 -12.97 -16.88 20.59
CA ASN A 80 -12.96 -17.96 19.65
C ASN A 80 -11.94 -17.67 18.54
N ASP A 81 -10.76 -18.23 18.66
CA ASP A 81 -9.64 -18.03 17.75
C ASP A 81 -9.87 -18.50 16.30
N ARG A 82 -10.88 -19.36 16.10
CA ARG A 82 -11.31 -19.84 14.78
C ARG A 82 -12.34 -18.94 14.11
N LEU A 83 -13.02 -18.06 14.86
CA LEU A 83 -14.05 -17.17 14.31
C LEU A 83 -13.41 -15.94 13.69
N PRO A 84 -13.48 -15.77 12.36
CA PRO A 84 -12.94 -14.58 11.71
C PRO A 84 -13.61 -13.30 12.21
N SER A 85 -12.85 -12.24 12.36
CA SER A 85 -13.32 -10.93 12.85
C SER A 85 -14.52 -10.38 12.07
N SER A 86 -14.59 -10.63 10.75
CA SER A 86 -15.76 -10.28 9.93
C SER A 86 -17.04 -11.01 10.29
N LEU A 87 -16.95 -12.16 10.96
CA LEU A 87 -18.09 -12.99 11.39
C LEU A 87 -18.37 -12.83 12.89
N SER A 88 -17.55 -12.08 13.60
CA SER A 88 -17.65 -11.88 15.05
C SER A 88 -18.53 -10.70 15.40
N LYS A 89 -19.59 -10.94 16.18
CA LYS A 89 -20.41 -9.88 16.77
C LYS A 89 -19.58 -8.99 17.70
N ASN A 90 -18.61 -9.56 18.43
CA ASN A 90 -17.74 -8.79 19.31
C ASN A 90 -16.93 -7.74 18.54
N VAL A 91 -16.47 -8.08 17.34
CA VAL A 91 -15.68 -7.19 16.50
C VAL A 91 -16.58 -6.19 15.75
N VAL A 92 -17.62 -6.68 15.08
CA VAL A 92 -18.41 -5.84 14.17
C VAL A 92 -19.45 -5.02 14.94
N THR A 93 -20.31 -5.64 15.73
CA THR A 93 -21.34 -4.92 16.47
C THR A 93 -20.76 -4.20 17.69
N ASN A 94 -20.17 -4.96 18.63
CA ASN A 94 -19.82 -4.39 19.94
C ASN A 94 -18.65 -3.39 19.83
N LEU A 95 -17.60 -3.71 19.06
CA LEU A 95 -16.45 -2.80 18.93
C LEU A 95 -16.67 -1.72 17.86
N LEU A 96 -16.95 -2.11 16.59
CA LEU A 96 -17.00 -1.14 15.49
C LEU A 96 -18.23 -0.23 15.60
N LEU A 97 -19.43 -0.83 15.71
CA LEU A 97 -20.68 -0.05 15.66
C LEU A 97 -20.96 0.66 17.00
N GLU A 98 -20.90 -0.07 18.13
CA GLU A 98 -21.32 0.48 19.43
C GLU A 98 -20.20 1.26 20.10
N LYS A 99 -19.01 0.66 20.30
CA LYS A 99 -17.94 1.28 21.07
C LYS A 99 -17.19 2.39 20.32
N LEU A 100 -16.92 2.19 19.01
CA LEU A 100 -16.28 3.20 18.17
C LEU A 100 -17.29 4.12 17.47
N GLY A 101 -18.59 3.82 17.53
CA GLY A 101 -19.67 4.67 17.03
C GLY A 101 -19.71 4.81 15.52
N PHE A 102 -19.27 3.81 14.74
CA PHE A 102 -19.29 3.89 13.29
C PHE A 102 -20.71 3.77 12.73
N LEU A 103 -21.16 4.76 11.96
CA LEU A 103 -22.52 4.85 11.41
C LEU A 103 -22.61 4.54 9.91
N GLY A 104 -21.48 4.46 9.20
CA GLY A 104 -21.40 4.21 7.76
C GLY A 104 -21.71 2.76 7.38
N LEU A 105 -21.48 2.43 6.11
CA LEU A 105 -21.63 1.07 5.59
C LEU A 105 -20.52 0.16 6.12
N VAL A 106 -20.90 -1.04 6.56
CA VAL A 106 -19.95 -2.11 6.91
C VAL A 106 -20.00 -3.18 5.84
N VAL A 107 -18.88 -3.43 5.20
CA VAL A 107 -18.73 -4.43 4.14
C VAL A 107 -17.72 -5.50 4.58
N THR A 108 -17.97 -6.77 4.28
CA THR A 108 -16.97 -7.81 4.52
C THR A 108 -15.84 -7.74 3.50
N ASP A 109 -14.67 -8.24 3.82
CA ASP A 109 -13.73 -8.69 2.80
C ASP A 109 -14.28 -9.91 2.06
N GLY A 110 -13.61 -10.40 1.03
CA GLY A 110 -14.10 -11.47 0.17
C GLY A 110 -14.42 -12.77 0.93
N LEU A 111 -15.68 -13.14 1.05
CA LEU A 111 -16.10 -14.33 1.81
C LEU A 111 -15.65 -15.67 1.20
N ASN A 112 -15.14 -15.63 -0.05
CA ASN A 112 -14.51 -16.78 -0.70
C ASN A 112 -13.04 -16.96 -0.31
N MET A 113 -12.43 -16.01 0.42
CA MET A 113 -11.04 -16.11 0.89
C MET A 113 -10.91 -17.18 1.97
N LYS A 114 -9.76 -17.85 2.03
CA LYS A 114 -9.54 -18.96 2.98
C LYS A 114 -9.64 -18.55 4.44
N GLY A 115 -9.31 -17.30 4.77
CA GLY A 115 -9.50 -16.74 6.10
C GLY A 115 -10.95 -16.78 6.59
N ALA A 116 -11.94 -16.80 5.70
CA ALA A 116 -13.35 -16.95 6.03
C ALA A 116 -13.90 -18.35 5.65
N SER A 117 -13.59 -18.81 4.43
CA SER A 117 -14.20 -20.03 3.84
C SER A 117 -13.85 -21.33 4.56
N GLY A 118 -12.83 -21.32 5.41
CA GLY A 118 -12.47 -22.46 6.25
C GLY A 118 -13.31 -22.62 7.54
N TYR A 119 -14.17 -21.64 7.85
CA TYR A 119 -14.94 -21.64 9.11
C TYR A 119 -16.18 -22.55 9.09
N ALA A 120 -16.98 -22.47 8.03
CA ALA A 120 -18.25 -23.20 7.87
C ALA A 120 -18.63 -23.31 6.39
N THR A 121 -19.83 -23.76 6.06
CA THR A 121 -20.35 -23.70 4.70
C THR A 121 -20.54 -22.25 4.24
N SER A 122 -20.44 -22.00 2.93
CA SER A 122 -20.56 -20.63 2.39
C SER A 122 -21.85 -19.93 2.81
N ALA A 123 -22.98 -20.65 2.82
CA ALA A 123 -24.25 -20.08 3.22
C ALA A 123 -24.31 -19.73 4.73
N GLU A 124 -23.68 -20.53 5.59
CA GLU A 124 -23.57 -20.25 7.03
C GLU A 124 -22.65 -19.07 7.30
N ILE A 125 -21.53 -18.97 6.59
CA ILE A 125 -20.61 -17.83 6.66
C ILE A 125 -21.35 -16.54 6.28
N ASN A 126 -22.12 -16.55 5.20
CA ASN A 126 -22.91 -15.40 4.76
C ASN A 126 -23.92 -14.96 5.83
N LEU A 127 -24.64 -15.92 6.43
CA LEU A 127 -25.57 -15.63 7.52
C LEU A 127 -24.85 -15.08 8.75
N ALA A 128 -23.74 -15.68 9.16
CA ALA A 128 -22.95 -15.25 10.30
C ALA A 128 -22.42 -13.82 10.11
N ALA A 129 -21.96 -13.46 8.90
CA ALA A 129 -21.53 -12.11 8.59
C ALA A 129 -22.64 -11.06 8.76
N ILE A 130 -23.89 -11.38 8.33
CA ILE A 130 -25.05 -10.50 8.52
C ILE A 130 -25.38 -10.38 10.02
N GLN A 131 -25.38 -11.51 10.74
CA GLN A 131 -25.66 -11.55 12.18
C GLN A 131 -24.58 -10.79 13.00
N ALA A 132 -23.33 -10.81 12.54
CA ALA A 132 -22.24 -10.06 13.15
C ALA A 132 -22.43 -8.54 13.04
N GLY A 133 -23.17 -8.04 12.04
CA GLY A 133 -23.43 -6.62 11.88
C GLY A 133 -23.02 -6.04 10.52
N ASN A 134 -22.47 -6.81 9.59
CA ASN A 134 -22.14 -6.32 8.26
C ASN A 134 -23.38 -5.98 7.45
N ASP A 135 -23.31 -4.95 6.64
CA ASP A 135 -24.39 -4.49 5.77
C ASP A 135 -24.30 -5.08 4.35
N LEU A 136 -23.08 -5.29 3.87
CA LEU A 136 -22.77 -5.81 2.54
C LEU A 136 -21.83 -6.99 2.63
N LEU A 137 -22.07 -8.02 1.83
CA LEU A 137 -21.25 -9.21 1.69
C LEU A 137 -20.47 -9.13 0.37
N LEU A 138 -19.15 -9.20 0.42
CA LEU A 138 -18.32 -9.21 -0.78
C LEU A 138 -18.07 -10.65 -1.24
N ILE A 139 -18.35 -10.92 -2.51
CA ILE A 139 -18.19 -12.22 -3.17
C ILE A 139 -18.80 -13.38 -2.37
N PRO A 140 -20.05 -13.25 -1.89
CA PRO A 140 -20.72 -14.36 -1.21
C PRO A 140 -20.99 -15.49 -2.21
N GLN A 141 -20.82 -16.74 -1.74
CA GLN A 141 -21.13 -17.94 -2.53
C GLN A 141 -22.50 -18.51 -2.13
N GLU A 142 -23.06 -19.41 -2.92
CA GLU A 142 -24.30 -20.14 -2.62
C GLU A 142 -25.49 -19.26 -2.23
N ILE A 143 -25.76 -18.21 -3.00
CA ILE A 143 -26.81 -17.22 -2.71
C ILE A 143 -28.20 -17.84 -2.45
N PRO A 144 -28.68 -18.82 -3.25
CA PRO A 144 -29.99 -19.42 -2.97
C PRO A 144 -30.07 -20.11 -1.60
N ALA A 145 -29.01 -20.81 -1.19
CA ALA A 145 -28.94 -21.44 0.13
C ALA A 145 -28.87 -20.39 1.25
N THR A 146 -28.09 -19.34 1.04
CA THR A 146 -27.99 -18.18 1.94
C THR A 146 -29.36 -17.55 2.21
N VAL A 147 -30.14 -17.28 1.16
CA VAL A 147 -31.50 -16.71 1.29
C VAL A 147 -32.41 -17.59 2.09
N LYS A 148 -32.34 -18.94 1.88
CA LYS A 148 -33.12 -19.90 2.68
C LYS A 148 -32.72 -19.85 4.17
N LEU A 149 -31.40 -19.77 4.47
CA LEU A 149 -30.94 -19.70 5.84
C LEU A 149 -31.34 -18.37 6.51
N ILE A 150 -31.26 -17.23 5.80
CA ILE A 150 -31.72 -15.93 6.31
C ILE A 150 -33.22 -15.99 6.66
N LYS A 151 -34.06 -16.50 5.76
CA LYS A 151 -35.50 -16.65 6.03
C LYS A 151 -35.79 -17.54 7.27
N LYS A 152 -35.05 -18.64 7.38
CA LYS A 152 -35.14 -19.52 8.57
C LYS A 152 -34.68 -18.82 9.83
N ALA A 153 -33.58 -18.03 9.79
CA ALA A 153 -33.06 -17.27 10.92
C ALA A 153 -34.08 -16.22 11.39
N ILE A 154 -34.81 -15.57 10.48
CA ILE A 154 -35.87 -14.60 10.80
C ILE A 154 -37.05 -15.35 11.48
N GLN A 155 -37.48 -16.47 10.95
CA GLN A 155 -38.56 -17.31 11.55
C GLN A 155 -38.20 -17.75 12.98
N LEU A 156 -36.93 -18.12 13.20
CA LEU A 156 -36.40 -18.54 14.50
C LEU A 156 -36.05 -17.35 15.43
N LYS A 157 -36.23 -16.09 14.97
CA LYS A 157 -35.91 -14.87 15.70
C LYS A 157 -34.43 -14.73 16.07
N SER A 158 -33.53 -15.46 15.41
CA SER A 158 -32.06 -15.30 15.55
C SER A 158 -31.51 -14.18 14.67
N LEU A 159 -32.30 -13.66 13.74
CA LEU A 159 -32.10 -12.46 12.95
C LEU A 159 -33.44 -11.73 12.84
N THR A 160 -33.45 -10.40 12.92
CA THR A 160 -34.70 -9.63 12.82
C THR A 160 -34.85 -8.96 11.46
N GLU A 161 -36.09 -8.74 11.02
CA GLU A 161 -36.38 -7.97 9.80
C GLU A 161 -35.90 -6.53 9.91
N GLU A 162 -35.96 -5.96 11.12
CA GLU A 162 -35.46 -4.61 11.39
C GLU A 162 -33.95 -4.50 11.11
N ARG A 163 -33.17 -5.55 11.48
CA ARG A 163 -31.73 -5.61 11.17
C ARG A 163 -31.47 -5.59 9.65
N ILE A 164 -32.22 -6.37 8.88
CA ILE A 164 -32.10 -6.38 7.42
C ILE A 164 -32.54 -5.03 6.85
N THR A 165 -33.70 -4.52 7.28
CA THR A 165 -34.23 -3.23 6.86
C THR A 165 -33.25 -2.10 7.15
N PHE A 166 -32.56 -2.12 8.29
CA PHE A 166 -31.54 -1.13 8.62
C PHE A 166 -30.38 -1.13 7.60
N SER A 167 -29.86 -2.32 7.25
CA SER A 167 -28.81 -2.43 6.25
C SER A 167 -29.27 -1.98 4.87
N VAL A 168 -30.48 -2.39 4.44
CA VAL A 168 -31.05 -1.98 3.14
C VAL A 168 -31.17 -0.44 3.07
N LYS A 169 -31.66 0.20 4.14
CA LYS A 169 -31.75 1.67 4.21
C LYS A 169 -30.37 2.34 4.07
N LYS A 170 -29.34 1.82 4.74
CA LYS A 170 -27.97 2.33 4.60
C LYS A 170 -27.45 2.20 3.16
N ILE A 171 -27.66 1.05 2.52
CA ILE A 171 -27.27 0.80 1.14
C ILE A 171 -27.98 1.75 0.18
N LEU A 172 -29.30 1.93 0.33
CA LEU A 172 -30.09 2.82 -0.51
C LEU A 172 -29.67 4.29 -0.35
N ARG A 173 -29.37 4.73 0.88
CA ARG A 173 -28.83 6.07 1.14
C ARG A 173 -27.47 6.27 0.48
N ALA A 174 -26.58 5.28 0.55
CA ALA A 174 -25.28 5.34 -0.11
C ALA A 174 -25.41 5.40 -1.64
N LYS A 175 -26.30 4.60 -2.24
CA LYS A 175 -26.61 4.66 -3.67
C LYS A 175 -27.20 6.01 -4.09
N TYR A 176 -28.10 6.57 -3.27
CA TYR A 176 -28.67 7.90 -3.52
C TYR A 176 -27.58 8.97 -3.46
N TRP A 177 -26.74 8.95 -2.43
CA TRP A 177 -25.62 9.89 -2.26
C TRP A 177 -24.63 9.82 -3.44
N ALA A 178 -24.32 8.62 -3.93
CA ALA A 178 -23.48 8.41 -5.11
C ALA A 178 -24.14 8.82 -6.44
N GLY A 179 -25.37 9.36 -6.43
CA GLY A 179 -26.06 9.85 -7.62
C GLY A 179 -26.75 8.76 -8.45
N LEU A 180 -26.79 7.50 -8.00
CA LEU A 180 -27.35 6.38 -8.76
C LEU A 180 -28.88 6.48 -9.00
N HIS A 181 -29.60 7.34 -8.26
CA HIS A 181 -31.00 7.66 -8.52
C HIS A 181 -31.22 8.44 -9.84
N LYS A 182 -30.15 9.03 -10.38
CA LYS A 182 -30.10 9.72 -11.68
C LYS A 182 -28.97 9.13 -12.54
N TYR A 183 -28.99 7.79 -12.66
CA TYR A 183 -27.95 7.09 -13.39
C TYR A 183 -27.77 7.63 -14.80
N ARG A 184 -26.53 7.93 -15.15
CA ARG A 184 -26.09 8.31 -16.49
C ARG A 184 -25.05 7.31 -16.96
N PRO A 185 -25.23 6.68 -18.14
CA PRO A 185 -24.19 5.82 -18.70
C PRO A 185 -22.88 6.60 -18.91
N ILE A 186 -21.76 5.90 -18.75
CA ILE A 186 -20.44 6.46 -19.06
C ILE A 186 -20.31 6.57 -20.59
N ILE A 187 -19.89 7.73 -21.07
CA ILE A 187 -19.56 7.97 -22.47
C ILE A 187 -18.12 7.48 -22.66
N ILE A 188 -17.91 6.46 -23.49
CA ILE A 188 -16.64 5.77 -23.64
C ILE A 188 -15.71 6.36 -24.71
N GLU A 189 -16.23 7.23 -25.58
CA GLU A 189 -15.50 7.75 -26.75
C GLU A 189 -14.21 8.50 -26.38
N ASN A 190 -14.21 9.23 -25.27
CA ASN A 190 -13.06 10.01 -24.80
C ASN A 190 -12.46 9.51 -23.48
N ILE A 191 -12.84 8.33 -23.02
CA ILE A 191 -12.53 7.85 -21.67
C ILE A 191 -11.02 7.86 -21.36
N GLN A 192 -10.16 7.60 -22.35
CA GLN A 192 -8.71 7.64 -22.17
C GLN A 192 -8.20 9.05 -21.89
N ASN A 193 -8.71 10.05 -22.60
CA ASN A 193 -8.33 11.44 -22.39
C ASN A 193 -8.92 12.00 -21.10
N ASP A 194 -10.16 11.60 -20.77
CA ASP A 194 -10.85 12.02 -19.55
C ASP A 194 -10.19 11.48 -18.28
N LEU A 195 -9.54 10.29 -18.38
CA LEU A 195 -8.84 9.64 -17.27
C LEU A 195 -7.34 9.92 -17.21
N ASN A 196 -6.77 10.62 -18.21
CA ASN A 196 -5.33 10.90 -18.31
C ASN A 196 -5.10 12.34 -18.75
N THR A 197 -5.56 13.27 -17.94
CA THR A 197 -5.39 14.70 -18.23
C THR A 197 -3.96 15.17 -17.97
N ILE A 198 -3.62 16.36 -18.47
CA ILE A 198 -2.34 17.01 -18.18
C ILE A 198 -2.25 17.33 -16.67
N GLU A 199 -3.34 17.77 -16.07
CA GLU A 199 -3.45 18.07 -14.64
C GLU A 199 -3.17 16.83 -13.78
N ASP A 200 -3.70 15.66 -14.16
CA ASP A 200 -3.42 14.39 -13.47
C ASP A 200 -1.93 14.03 -13.56
N SER A 201 -1.33 14.24 -14.72
CA SER A 201 0.10 13.99 -14.95
C SER A 201 0.98 14.94 -14.13
N LEU A 202 0.62 16.21 -14.03
CA LEU A 202 1.31 17.19 -13.19
C LEU A 202 1.17 16.88 -11.71
N LEU A 203 -0.04 16.54 -11.26
CA LEU A 203 -0.30 16.11 -9.89
C LEU A 203 0.50 14.85 -9.53
N HIS A 204 0.51 13.85 -10.42
CA HIS A 204 1.31 12.63 -10.21
C HIS A 204 2.81 12.97 -10.08
N ARG A 205 3.33 13.85 -10.94
CA ARG A 205 4.72 14.32 -10.87
C ARG A 205 5.02 15.02 -9.54
N GLU A 206 4.11 15.87 -9.07
CA GLU A 206 4.26 16.55 -7.79
C GLU A 206 4.22 15.59 -6.60
N LEU A 207 3.31 14.62 -6.61
CA LEU A 207 3.23 13.58 -5.58
C LEU A 207 4.52 12.75 -5.51
N VAL A 208 5.06 12.35 -6.65
CA VAL A 208 6.35 11.63 -6.71
C VAL A 208 7.48 12.50 -6.23
N LYS A 209 7.58 13.77 -6.67
CA LYS A 209 8.57 14.74 -6.21
C LYS A 209 8.59 14.85 -4.67
N ASN A 210 7.43 15.03 -4.07
CA ASN A 210 7.28 15.17 -2.62
C ASN A 210 7.43 13.83 -1.84
N SER A 211 7.50 12.70 -2.52
CA SER A 211 7.74 11.41 -1.89
C SER A 211 9.22 11.04 -1.81
N LEU A 212 10.05 11.55 -2.71
CA LEU A 212 11.49 11.27 -2.72
C LEU A 212 12.10 11.58 -1.37
N THR A 213 12.92 10.68 -0.85
CA THR A 213 13.43 10.80 0.52
C THR A 213 14.93 10.55 0.56
N VAL A 214 15.70 11.53 1.00
CA VAL A 214 17.11 11.37 1.34
C VAL A 214 17.18 10.86 2.78
N ILE A 215 17.53 9.58 2.96
CA ILE A 215 17.57 8.94 4.29
C ILE A 215 18.95 8.94 4.91
N LYS A 216 19.97 9.18 4.11
CA LYS A 216 21.36 9.36 4.53
C LYS A 216 22.02 10.39 3.63
N ASP A 217 22.69 11.35 4.22
CA ASP A 217 23.55 12.31 3.55
C ASP A 217 24.47 12.96 4.61
N GLN A 218 25.55 12.24 4.97
CA GLN A 218 26.42 12.65 6.09
C GLN A 218 27.37 13.78 5.72
N SER A 219 27.74 13.83 4.45
CA SER A 219 28.78 14.77 3.96
C SER A 219 28.18 15.91 3.14
N GLY A 220 26.84 15.95 2.94
CA GLY A 220 26.19 16.93 2.07
C GLY A 220 26.47 16.69 0.59
N ASP A 221 26.55 15.41 0.19
CA ASP A 221 26.82 14.99 -1.18
C ASP A 221 25.59 15.03 -2.09
N VAL A 222 24.42 15.19 -1.53
CA VAL A 222 23.18 15.46 -2.26
C VAL A 222 22.64 16.82 -1.84
N PRO A 223 22.62 17.82 -2.76
CA PRO A 223 22.98 17.70 -4.18
C PRO A 223 24.48 17.62 -4.44
N ILE A 224 24.85 16.86 -5.50
CA ILE A 224 26.25 16.78 -5.95
C ILE A 224 26.72 18.14 -6.41
N ARG A 225 27.83 18.58 -5.85
CA ARG A 225 28.47 19.89 -6.15
C ARG A 225 29.82 19.72 -6.82
N ASP A 226 30.41 20.82 -7.25
CA ASP A 226 31.75 20.86 -7.88
C ASP A 226 31.88 19.89 -9.05
N LEU A 227 30.89 19.90 -9.96
CA LEU A 227 30.78 18.96 -11.09
C LEU A 227 32.03 18.92 -11.96
N GLU A 228 32.75 20.03 -12.04
CA GLU A 228 34.03 20.16 -12.79
C GLU A 228 35.16 19.29 -12.20
N LYS A 229 35.07 18.94 -10.92
CA LYS A 229 36.02 18.04 -10.22
C LYS A 229 35.57 16.60 -10.14
N ARG A 230 34.32 16.34 -10.49
CA ARG A 230 33.71 15.01 -10.37
C ARG A 230 33.81 14.23 -11.68
N LYS A 231 34.39 13.02 -11.61
CA LYS A 231 34.31 12.00 -12.65
C LYS A 231 33.31 10.96 -12.17
N ILE A 232 32.11 11.01 -12.76
CA ILE A 232 30.96 10.26 -12.26
C ILE A 232 30.72 9.02 -13.10
N ALA A 233 30.64 7.85 -12.47
CA ALA A 233 30.17 6.62 -13.06
C ALA A 233 28.78 6.26 -12.56
N TYR A 234 28.00 5.65 -13.41
CA TYR A 234 26.73 5.01 -13.03
C TYR A 234 26.85 3.50 -13.11
N VAL A 235 26.38 2.82 -12.07
CA VAL A 235 26.28 1.35 -12.03
C VAL A 235 24.84 0.96 -11.73
N GLN A 236 24.24 0.17 -12.61
CA GLN A 236 22.91 -0.37 -12.39
C GLN A 236 22.96 -1.68 -11.62
N LEU A 237 22.15 -1.79 -10.57
CA LEU A 237 21.78 -3.03 -9.89
C LEU A 237 20.28 -3.26 -10.05
N GLY A 238 19.84 -4.51 -9.83
CA GLY A 238 18.44 -4.89 -10.02
C GLY A 238 18.17 -5.48 -11.40
N ASP A 239 16.90 -5.78 -11.66
CA ASP A 239 16.41 -6.49 -12.84
C ASP A 239 15.45 -5.66 -13.71
N ALA A 240 15.28 -4.38 -13.38
CA ALA A 240 14.47 -3.44 -14.13
C ALA A 240 15.33 -2.35 -14.78
N SER A 241 14.82 -1.70 -15.83
CA SER A 241 15.57 -0.65 -16.55
C SER A 241 15.70 0.62 -15.73
N GLY A 242 16.91 1.20 -15.72
CA GLY A 242 17.26 2.51 -15.19
C GLY A 242 17.52 3.57 -16.29
N ASN A 243 17.08 3.34 -17.53
CA ASN A 243 17.42 4.20 -18.65
C ASN A 243 16.97 5.65 -18.50
N TYR A 244 15.77 5.90 -17.95
CA TYR A 244 15.28 7.27 -17.71
C TYR A 244 16.12 8.00 -16.65
N PHE A 245 16.63 7.25 -15.66
CA PHE A 245 17.52 7.80 -14.65
C PHE A 245 18.85 8.23 -15.25
N VAL A 246 19.51 7.35 -15.98
CA VAL A 246 20.79 7.65 -16.65
C VAL A 246 20.65 8.81 -17.61
N ASN A 247 19.65 8.78 -18.48
CA ASN A 247 19.42 9.86 -19.44
C ASN A 247 19.24 11.22 -18.75
N MET A 248 18.55 11.24 -17.61
CA MET A 248 18.35 12.47 -16.85
C MET A 248 19.63 12.91 -16.13
N LEU A 249 20.42 11.98 -15.54
CA LEU A 249 21.73 12.29 -14.95
C LEU A 249 22.65 12.95 -15.98
N GLN A 250 22.68 12.45 -17.22
CA GLN A 250 23.51 12.93 -18.32
C GLN A 250 23.13 14.34 -18.81
N ASN A 251 21.94 14.85 -18.45
CA ASN A 251 21.57 16.25 -18.74
C ASN A 251 22.31 17.26 -17.85
N TYR A 252 22.89 16.82 -16.72
CA TYR A 252 23.57 17.71 -15.77
C TYR A 252 25.09 17.71 -15.95
N THR A 253 25.66 16.54 -16.24
CA THR A 253 27.10 16.37 -16.43
C THR A 253 27.40 15.07 -17.16
N GLN A 254 28.67 14.86 -17.54
CA GLN A 254 29.09 13.58 -18.08
C GLN A 254 28.99 12.49 -17.01
N VAL A 255 28.17 11.47 -17.27
CA VAL A 255 28.01 10.28 -16.45
C VAL A 255 28.19 9.04 -17.34
N ASP A 256 29.23 8.26 -17.04
CA ASP A 256 29.56 7.08 -17.83
C ASP A 256 28.92 5.82 -17.25
N VAL A 257 28.23 5.08 -18.08
CA VAL A 257 27.57 3.82 -17.68
C VAL A 257 28.57 2.69 -17.62
N ILE A 258 28.81 2.15 -16.44
CA ILE A 258 29.78 1.09 -16.21
C ILE A 258 29.06 -0.23 -15.95
N SER A 259 29.36 -1.21 -16.79
CA SER A 259 28.85 -2.57 -16.66
C SER A 259 29.95 -3.62 -16.86
N SER A 260 29.80 -4.79 -16.22
CA SER A 260 30.66 -5.94 -16.41
C SER A 260 29.96 -7.24 -16.02
N LYS A 261 30.48 -8.38 -16.50
CA LYS A 261 29.96 -9.70 -16.12
C LYS A 261 30.32 -10.10 -14.68
N ASN A 262 31.43 -9.54 -14.15
CA ASN A 262 31.93 -9.86 -12.81
C ASN A 262 32.37 -8.60 -12.06
N LEU A 263 32.53 -8.73 -10.75
CA LEU A 263 32.90 -7.65 -9.84
C LEU A 263 34.29 -7.06 -10.12
N GLU A 264 35.27 -7.90 -10.40
CA GLU A 264 36.65 -7.46 -10.71
C GLU A 264 36.66 -6.51 -11.90
N GLY A 265 35.91 -6.86 -12.96
CA GLY A 265 35.76 -6.00 -14.14
C GLY A 265 35.07 -4.68 -13.85
N ILE A 266 34.07 -4.65 -12.92
CA ILE A 266 33.47 -3.38 -12.46
C ILE A 266 34.52 -2.54 -11.74
N ILE A 267 35.20 -3.08 -10.72
CA ILE A 267 36.19 -2.36 -9.92
C ILE A 267 37.32 -1.80 -10.79
N LYS A 268 37.80 -2.61 -11.77
CA LYS A 268 38.83 -2.15 -12.71
C LYS A 268 38.35 -0.95 -13.55
N LYS A 269 37.12 -1.03 -14.08
CA LYS A 269 36.55 0.06 -14.90
C LYS A 269 36.24 1.31 -14.10
N LEU A 270 35.97 1.19 -12.79
CA LEU A 270 35.70 2.30 -11.90
C LEU A 270 36.98 3.07 -11.46
N GLN A 271 38.18 2.60 -11.77
CA GLN A 271 39.42 3.25 -11.32
C GLN A 271 39.50 4.75 -11.66
N PRO A 272 39.11 5.22 -12.88
CA PRO A 272 39.20 6.64 -13.25
C PRO A 272 38.20 7.56 -12.54
N TYR A 273 37.16 7.01 -11.92
CA TYR A 273 36.04 7.76 -11.33
C TYR A 273 36.26 8.02 -9.84
N ASN A 274 35.79 9.16 -9.35
CA ASN A 274 35.84 9.51 -7.94
C ASN A 274 34.48 9.43 -7.25
N LEU A 275 33.37 9.39 -8.02
CA LEU A 275 32.03 9.21 -7.51
C LEU A 275 31.28 8.14 -8.33
N VAL A 276 30.53 7.28 -7.67
CA VAL A 276 29.69 6.27 -8.30
C VAL A 276 28.24 6.45 -7.86
N ILE A 277 27.36 6.71 -8.81
CA ILE A 277 25.93 6.66 -8.57
C ILE A 277 25.45 5.23 -8.83
N ILE A 278 24.84 4.60 -7.86
CA ILE A 278 24.26 3.25 -8.00
C ILE A 278 22.76 3.37 -7.98
N GLY A 279 22.11 2.99 -9.08
CA GLY A 279 20.66 2.83 -9.15
C GLY A 279 20.25 1.37 -8.90
N PHE A 280 19.46 1.12 -7.86
CA PHE A 280 18.88 -0.19 -7.62
C PHE A 280 17.44 -0.23 -8.13
N HIS A 281 17.24 -0.85 -9.30
CA HIS A 281 15.99 -0.83 -10.06
C HIS A 281 15.25 -2.17 -9.99
N LYS A 282 14.06 -2.15 -9.40
CA LYS A 282 13.14 -3.30 -9.32
C LYS A 282 11.73 -2.88 -9.75
N LEU A 283 11.02 -3.75 -10.44
CA LEU A 283 9.61 -3.50 -10.78
C LEU A 283 8.71 -3.79 -9.58
N ASN A 284 7.82 -2.84 -9.26
CA ASN A 284 6.83 -2.96 -8.20
C ASN A 284 5.45 -3.41 -8.73
N SER A 285 5.34 -3.72 -10.03
CA SER A 285 4.08 -4.06 -10.69
C SER A 285 3.53 -5.43 -10.31
N ASN A 286 4.31 -6.25 -9.64
CA ASN A 286 3.91 -7.58 -9.20
C ASN A 286 4.32 -7.80 -7.73
N PRO A 287 3.36 -7.97 -6.81
CA PRO A 287 3.63 -8.13 -5.38
C PRO A 287 4.41 -9.42 -5.04
N TRP A 288 4.44 -10.39 -5.95
CA TRP A 288 5.16 -11.65 -5.78
C TRP A 288 6.64 -11.57 -6.16
N LYS A 289 7.06 -10.52 -6.85
CA LYS A 289 8.48 -10.30 -7.17
C LYS A 289 9.23 -9.75 -5.95
N SER A 290 10.42 -10.28 -5.71
CA SER A 290 11.26 -9.80 -4.62
C SER A 290 11.74 -8.37 -4.88
N TYR A 291 11.52 -7.50 -3.92
CA TYR A 291 12.10 -6.15 -3.85
C TYR A 291 13.51 -6.14 -3.25
N LYS A 292 14.00 -7.29 -2.78
CA LYS A 292 15.27 -7.41 -2.05
C LYS A 292 16.47 -7.43 -2.99
N PHE A 293 17.61 -6.99 -2.47
CA PHE A 293 18.89 -7.24 -3.10
C PHE A 293 19.19 -8.74 -3.10
N SER A 294 19.74 -9.25 -4.21
CA SER A 294 20.38 -10.57 -4.22
C SER A 294 21.70 -10.54 -3.45
N ASN A 295 22.19 -11.70 -3.03
CA ASN A 295 23.51 -11.79 -2.38
C ASN A 295 24.64 -11.24 -3.27
N LYS A 296 24.57 -11.46 -4.58
CA LYS A 296 25.50 -10.91 -5.58
C LYS A 296 25.49 -9.37 -5.56
N GLU A 297 24.31 -8.76 -5.61
CA GLU A 297 24.14 -7.32 -5.63
C GLU A 297 24.63 -6.68 -4.31
N LEU A 298 24.40 -7.32 -3.17
CA LEU A 298 24.92 -6.86 -1.87
C LEU A 298 26.46 -6.90 -1.81
N VAL A 299 27.07 -7.95 -2.37
CA VAL A 299 28.54 -8.02 -2.47
C VAL A 299 29.05 -6.91 -3.39
N TRP A 300 28.44 -6.72 -4.55
CA TRP A 300 28.85 -5.66 -5.48
C TRP A 300 28.72 -4.27 -4.84
N LEU A 301 27.58 -3.95 -4.25
CA LEU A 301 27.36 -2.69 -3.56
C LEU A 301 28.45 -2.43 -2.50
N ARG A 302 28.75 -3.45 -1.68
CA ARG A 302 29.75 -3.37 -0.62
C ARG A 302 31.16 -3.11 -1.16
N GLU A 303 31.57 -3.85 -2.16
CA GLU A 303 32.92 -3.72 -2.72
C GLU A 303 33.11 -2.43 -3.51
N ILE A 304 32.09 -1.96 -4.22
CA ILE A 304 32.11 -0.65 -4.88
C ILE A 304 32.23 0.46 -3.82
N ALA A 305 31.42 0.41 -2.75
CA ALA A 305 31.45 1.39 -1.68
C ALA A 305 32.76 1.36 -0.85
N ARG A 306 33.52 0.26 -0.86
CA ARG A 306 34.87 0.21 -0.27
C ARG A 306 35.91 0.93 -1.15
N ALA A 307 35.69 0.92 -2.45
CA ALA A 307 36.65 1.44 -3.41
C ALA A 307 36.39 2.90 -3.82
N LYS A 308 35.17 3.38 -3.71
CA LYS A 308 34.71 4.67 -4.24
C LYS A 308 33.65 5.31 -3.32
N GLU A 309 33.52 6.63 -3.39
CA GLU A 309 32.35 7.35 -2.88
C GLU A 309 31.10 6.90 -3.63
N VAL A 310 30.00 6.64 -2.92
CA VAL A 310 28.77 6.09 -3.50
C VAL A 310 27.56 6.91 -3.08
N VAL A 311 26.76 7.30 -4.06
CA VAL A 311 25.35 7.71 -3.89
C VAL A 311 24.49 6.55 -4.35
N LEU A 312 23.68 5.98 -3.43
CA LEU A 312 22.75 4.88 -3.72
C LEU A 312 21.33 5.42 -3.87
N ASP A 313 20.70 5.12 -5.00
CA ASP A 313 19.28 5.40 -5.19
C ASP A 313 18.47 4.10 -5.32
N VAL A 314 17.37 4.02 -4.57
CA VAL A 314 16.56 2.80 -4.44
C VAL A 314 15.18 2.98 -5.06
N PHE A 315 15.01 2.42 -6.26
CA PHE A 315 13.76 2.46 -7.03
C PHE A 315 12.87 1.26 -6.73
N THR A 316 12.64 0.97 -5.45
CA THR A 316 11.79 -0.11 -4.98
C THR A 316 11.35 0.14 -3.52
N SER A 317 10.74 -0.86 -2.89
CA SER A 317 10.36 -0.80 -1.49
C SER A 317 11.56 -0.45 -0.57
N PRO A 318 11.43 0.50 0.35
CA PRO A 318 12.48 0.88 1.30
C PRO A 318 12.92 -0.29 2.21
N TYR A 319 12.10 -1.31 2.37
CA TYR A 319 12.48 -2.52 3.13
C TYR A 319 13.64 -3.30 2.51
N SER A 320 13.99 -3.06 1.23
CA SER A 320 15.23 -3.60 0.64
C SER A 320 16.48 -3.15 1.41
N LEU A 321 16.46 -1.96 1.99
CA LEU A 321 17.57 -1.38 2.74
C LEU A 321 17.82 -2.07 4.09
N LEU A 322 16.91 -2.88 4.60
CA LEU A 322 17.15 -3.69 5.81
C LEU A 322 18.33 -4.67 5.64
N GLN A 323 18.67 -5.03 4.39
CA GLN A 323 19.81 -5.87 4.05
C GLN A 323 21.14 -5.08 3.95
N VAL A 324 21.07 -3.75 3.80
CA VAL A 324 22.22 -2.87 3.56
C VAL A 324 22.87 -2.41 4.87
N LYS A 325 22.52 -3.03 6.00
CA LYS A 325 23.07 -2.72 7.33
C LYS A 325 24.61 -2.77 7.32
N LYS A 326 25.27 -1.69 7.80
CA LYS A 326 26.72 -1.59 8.01
C LYS A 326 27.58 -1.27 6.76
N ILE A 327 27.05 -0.77 5.67
CA ILE A 327 27.88 -0.21 4.59
C ILE A 327 28.29 1.24 4.97
N LYS A 328 29.51 1.43 5.45
CA LYS A 328 29.99 2.72 5.98
C LYS A 328 30.24 3.75 4.87
N ASN A 329 30.67 3.32 3.70
CA ASN A 329 31.15 4.20 2.62
C ASN A 329 30.08 4.50 1.55
N ILE A 330 28.80 4.38 1.87
CA ILE A 330 27.74 4.99 1.07
C ILE A 330 27.54 6.39 1.64
N GLU A 331 27.86 7.41 0.87
CA GLU A 331 27.82 8.81 1.32
C GLU A 331 26.38 9.30 1.45
N ALA A 332 25.57 9.03 0.42
CA ALA A 332 24.16 9.37 0.44
C ALA A 332 23.26 8.20 -0.02
N ILE A 333 22.06 8.12 0.54
CA ILE A 333 21.04 7.16 0.16
C ILE A 333 19.73 7.90 -0.12
N VAL A 334 19.25 7.77 -1.35
CA VAL A 334 17.94 8.25 -1.81
C VAL A 334 16.98 7.08 -1.92
N VAL A 335 15.73 7.28 -1.53
CA VAL A 335 14.65 6.32 -1.74
C VAL A 335 13.63 6.93 -2.67
N SER A 336 13.49 6.32 -3.83
CA SER A 336 12.58 6.75 -4.91
C SER A 336 11.32 5.88 -5.00
N TYR A 337 11.20 4.85 -4.16
CA TYR A 337 10.04 3.98 -3.91
C TYR A 337 9.55 3.16 -5.10
N GLN A 338 9.64 3.67 -6.31
CA GLN A 338 9.13 3.01 -7.52
C GLN A 338 10.04 3.24 -8.73
N ASN A 339 10.05 2.29 -9.67
CA ASN A 339 10.86 2.36 -10.88
C ASN A 339 10.09 2.97 -12.08
N SER A 340 9.24 3.98 -11.84
CA SER A 340 8.54 4.69 -12.91
C SER A 340 9.44 5.71 -13.59
N LYS A 341 9.13 6.06 -14.85
CA LYS A 341 9.82 7.13 -15.58
C LYS A 341 9.93 8.41 -14.74
N VAL A 342 8.79 8.85 -14.17
CA VAL A 342 8.71 10.08 -13.38
C VAL A 342 9.60 10.02 -12.14
N ALA A 343 9.65 8.88 -11.43
CA ALA A 343 10.51 8.71 -10.25
C ALA A 343 11.99 8.75 -10.63
N GLN A 344 12.38 8.07 -11.72
CA GLN A 344 13.74 8.05 -12.22
C GLN A 344 14.22 9.46 -12.61
N GLU A 345 13.42 10.20 -13.39
CA GLU A 345 13.74 11.56 -13.81
C GLU A 345 13.84 12.52 -12.63
N LEU A 346 12.88 12.49 -11.70
CA LEU A 346 12.86 13.37 -10.54
C LEU A 346 14.00 13.05 -9.56
N SER A 347 14.33 11.79 -9.35
CA SER A 347 15.43 11.47 -8.46
C SER A 347 16.78 11.92 -9.01
N ALA A 348 17.02 11.78 -10.30
CA ALA A 348 18.21 12.37 -10.93
C ALA A 348 18.27 13.90 -10.74
N GLN A 349 17.13 14.59 -10.86
CA GLN A 349 17.02 16.04 -10.62
C GLN A 349 17.31 16.39 -9.15
N LEU A 350 16.81 15.60 -8.19
CA LEU A 350 17.10 15.77 -6.76
C LEU A 350 18.60 15.62 -6.48
N ILE A 351 19.25 14.59 -7.03
CA ILE A 351 20.67 14.29 -6.84
C ILE A 351 21.56 15.46 -7.32
N PHE A 352 21.13 16.19 -8.34
CA PHE A 352 21.85 17.38 -8.84
C PHE A 352 21.25 18.71 -8.36
N GLY A 353 20.30 18.71 -7.43
CA GLY A 353 19.83 19.93 -6.78
C GLY A 353 18.86 20.78 -7.59
N ALA A 354 18.16 20.21 -8.57
CA ALA A 354 17.13 20.95 -9.30
C ALA A 354 15.94 21.34 -8.39
N PHE A 355 15.81 20.67 -7.26
CA PHE A 355 14.89 21.00 -6.16
C PHE A 355 15.40 20.34 -4.87
N GLY A 356 14.96 20.84 -3.72
CA GLY A 356 15.27 20.31 -2.38
C GLY A 356 14.01 20.14 -1.54
#